data_d87fd8507e568434dcba377353022421
#
_entry.id   d87fd8507e568434dcba377353022421
#
_cell.length_a   1.000
_cell.length_b   1.000
_cell.length_c   1.000
_cell.angle_alpha   90.00
_cell.angle_beta   90.00
_cell.angle_gamma   90.00
#
_symmetry.space_group_name_H-M   'P 1'
#
loop_
_entity.id
_entity.type
_entity.pdbx_description
1 polymer ?
#
loop_
_entity_poly.entity_id
_entity_poly.type
_entity_poly.pdbx_seq_one_letter_code
_entity_poly.pdbx_strand_id
1 'polypeptide(L)'
;MQSYGLTLITAPATEPLTTAEAKAHLRVEHNDEDSLIDGYTKAARELVEARTGGQLVTATWDLTFERFPCGREALKLPKWPTQSVTSIAFNDTAGAPQTWNALEYRVDVTRQPARVTPRVDYSFPSVIREPNAVTVRAVAGYGAAAAVPQAAKQAILLLLAHLYDERGDAAPQVTEDVWLAVDSWLRLLDNGEWFG
;
A
#
# COMPACT_ATOMS: atom_id res chain seq x y z
N MET A 1 4.48 18.44 4.59
CA MET A 1 3.78 17.18 4.20
C MET A 1 2.48 17.15 5.00
N GLN A 2 1.35 16.79 4.39
CA GLN A 2 0.08 16.72 5.11
C GLN A 2 0.08 15.45 5.98
N SER A 3 -0.27 15.58 7.27
CA SER A 3 -0.43 14.41 8.17
C SER A 3 -1.59 13.55 7.69
N TYR A 4 -1.42 12.24 7.72
CA TYR A 4 -2.46 11.30 7.31
C TYR A 4 -2.43 10.04 8.17
N GLY A 5 -3.59 9.40 8.28
CA GLY A 5 -3.75 8.06 8.84
C GLY A 5 -4.06 7.04 7.75
N LEU A 6 -3.74 5.77 7.99
CA LEU A 6 -4.03 4.64 7.10
C LEU A 6 -4.77 3.55 7.88
N THR A 7 -5.89 3.11 7.33
CA THR A 7 -6.65 1.98 7.88
C THR A 7 -6.94 0.98 6.76
N LEU A 8 -6.51 -0.27 6.92
CA LEU A 8 -6.83 -1.34 5.98
C LEU A 8 -8.29 -1.75 6.17
N ILE A 9 -9.10 -1.65 5.14
CA ILE A 9 -10.53 -2.00 5.14
C ILE A 9 -10.74 -3.40 4.58
N THR A 10 -10.11 -3.70 3.44
CA THR A 10 -10.16 -5.03 2.83
C THR A 10 -8.75 -5.47 2.51
N ALA A 11 -8.31 -6.54 3.15
CA ALA A 11 -7.00 -7.13 2.92
C ALA A 11 -6.91 -7.76 1.51
N PRO A 12 -5.69 -7.96 0.98
CA PRO A 12 -5.49 -8.73 -0.24
C PRO A 12 -6.16 -10.10 -0.16
N ALA A 13 -6.84 -10.49 -1.23
CA ALA A 13 -7.52 -11.80 -1.30
C ALA A 13 -6.55 -12.98 -1.52
N THR A 14 -5.37 -12.70 -2.07
CA THR A 14 -4.32 -13.70 -2.38
C THR A 14 -2.95 -13.12 -2.09
N GLU A 15 -1.97 -13.99 -1.90
CA GLU A 15 -0.57 -13.59 -1.83
C GLU A 15 0.04 -13.44 -3.24
N PRO A 16 1.12 -12.63 -3.41
CA PRO A 16 1.81 -12.46 -4.70
C PRO A 16 2.48 -13.72 -5.22
N LEU A 17 2.82 -14.64 -4.33
CA LEU A 17 3.45 -15.93 -4.59
C LEU A 17 2.53 -17.04 -4.14
N THR A 18 2.53 -18.12 -4.90
CA THR A 18 1.88 -19.37 -4.50
C THR A 18 2.78 -20.15 -3.54
N THR A 19 2.19 -21.02 -2.72
CA THR A 19 2.94 -21.98 -1.87
C THR A 19 3.94 -22.79 -2.69
N ALA A 20 3.57 -23.20 -3.91
CA ALA A 20 4.44 -23.96 -4.80
C ALA A 20 5.67 -23.15 -5.25
N GLU A 21 5.52 -21.87 -5.60
CA GLU A 21 6.63 -20.97 -5.95
C GLU A 21 7.55 -20.75 -4.74
N ALA A 22 6.97 -20.52 -3.56
CA ALA A 22 7.70 -20.37 -2.31
C ALA A 22 8.53 -21.64 -1.98
N LYS A 23 7.91 -22.81 -2.02
CA LYS A 23 8.57 -24.10 -1.79
C LYS A 23 9.69 -24.40 -2.80
N ALA A 24 9.44 -24.09 -4.07
CA ALA A 24 10.45 -24.27 -5.13
C ALA A 24 11.70 -23.42 -4.85
N HIS A 25 11.53 -22.19 -4.36
CA HIS A 25 12.64 -21.32 -3.97
C HIS A 25 13.40 -21.85 -2.75
N LEU A 26 12.68 -22.33 -1.73
CA LEU A 26 13.25 -22.93 -0.51
C LEU A 26 13.77 -24.35 -0.70
N ARG A 27 13.52 -25.00 -1.85
CA ARG A 27 13.84 -26.41 -2.14
C ARG A 27 13.17 -27.37 -1.15
N VAL A 28 11.94 -27.09 -0.76
CA VAL A 28 11.10 -27.92 0.12
C VAL A 28 10.16 -28.76 -0.74
N GLU A 29 10.22 -30.09 -0.62
CA GLU A 29 9.43 -31.01 -1.43
C GLU A 29 8.22 -31.59 -0.67
N HIS A 30 8.27 -31.66 0.67
CA HIS A 30 7.19 -32.16 1.51
C HIS A 30 6.15 -31.08 1.79
N ASN A 31 4.96 -31.48 2.29
CA ASN A 31 3.85 -30.55 2.55
C ASN A 31 3.64 -30.22 4.03
N ASP A 32 4.47 -30.77 4.91
CA ASP A 32 4.29 -30.65 6.37
C ASP A 32 4.45 -29.22 6.86
N GLU A 33 5.19 -28.39 6.12
CA GLU A 33 5.48 -26.99 6.46
C GLU A 33 4.71 -25.97 5.60
N ASP A 34 3.74 -26.37 4.79
CA ASP A 34 3.01 -25.48 3.87
C ASP A 34 2.42 -24.29 4.61
N SER A 35 1.73 -24.50 5.74
CA SER A 35 1.14 -23.41 6.52
C SER A 35 2.18 -22.45 7.10
N LEU A 36 3.37 -22.95 7.45
CA LEU A 36 4.47 -22.13 7.95
C LEU A 36 5.04 -21.27 6.82
N ILE A 37 5.26 -21.86 5.65
CA ILE A 37 5.77 -21.18 4.46
C ILE A 37 4.79 -20.10 4.00
N ASP A 38 3.48 -20.37 4.01
CA ASP A 38 2.45 -19.39 3.70
C ASP A 38 2.46 -18.22 4.69
N GLY A 39 2.64 -18.50 5.98
CA GLY A 39 2.79 -17.49 7.02
C GLY A 39 4.00 -16.58 6.79
N TYR A 40 5.15 -17.15 6.46
CA TYR A 40 6.36 -16.38 6.14
C TYR A 40 6.26 -15.63 4.82
N THR A 41 5.57 -16.20 3.80
CA THR A 41 5.29 -15.51 2.54
C THR A 41 4.48 -14.25 2.77
N LYS A 42 3.44 -14.35 3.60
CA LYS A 42 2.63 -13.20 4.02
C LYS A 42 3.46 -12.16 4.78
N ALA A 43 4.25 -12.59 5.76
CA ALA A 43 5.13 -11.69 6.53
C ALA A 43 6.15 -10.97 5.63
N ALA A 44 6.78 -11.70 4.70
CA ALA A 44 7.72 -11.13 3.74
C ALA A 44 7.03 -10.09 2.83
N ARG A 45 5.80 -10.34 2.36
CA ARG A 45 5.01 -9.35 1.61
C ARG A 45 4.74 -8.10 2.45
N GLU A 46 4.30 -8.27 3.69
CA GLU A 46 4.01 -7.14 4.60
C GLU A 46 5.27 -6.30 4.88
N LEU A 47 6.44 -6.93 5.00
CA LEU A 47 7.72 -6.23 5.13
C LEU A 47 8.06 -5.41 3.88
N VAL A 48 7.87 -5.97 2.67
CA VAL A 48 8.08 -5.24 1.41
C VAL A 48 7.11 -4.06 1.30
N GLU A 49 5.84 -4.26 1.61
CA GLU A 49 4.81 -3.21 1.59
C GLU A 49 5.10 -2.10 2.62
N ALA A 50 5.58 -2.47 3.81
CA ALA A 50 6.00 -1.51 4.83
C ALA A 50 7.24 -0.72 4.39
N ARG A 51 8.23 -1.39 3.79
CA ARG A 51 9.48 -0.79 3.31
C ARG A 51 9.25 0.23 2.21
N THR A 52 8.32 -0.08 1.30
CA THR A 52 8.02 0.76 0.13
C THR A 52 6.89 1.75 0.37
N GLY A 53 6.09 1.59 1.44
CA GLY A 53 4.82 2.32 1.62
C GLY A 53 3.73 1.92 0.60
N GLY A 54 4.04 1.01 -0.33
CA GLY A 54 3.15 0.56 -1.39
C GLY A 54 2.15 -0.51 -0.96
N GLN A 55 1.40 -0.99 -1.94
CA GLN A 55 0.49 -2.13 -1.86
C GLN A 55 0.76 -3.03 -3.07
N LEU A 56 1.03 -4.30 -2.87
CA LEU A 56 1.37 -5.21 -3.96
C LEU A 56 0.13 -5.81 -4.61
N VAL A 57 -0.69 -6.51 -3.87
CA VAL A 57 -1.96 -7.07 -4.34
C VAL A 57 -3.09 -6.14 -3.94
N THR A 58 -4.13 -6.06 -4.77
CA THR A 58 -5.28 -5.17 -4.55
C THR A 58 -5.82 -5.26 -3.13
N ALA A 59 -5.90 -4.12 -2.48
CA ALA A 59 -6.48 -3.92 -1.16
C ALA A 59 -7.24 -2.59 -1.10
N THR A 60 -8.18 -2.48 -0.16
CA THR A 60 -8.94 -1.24 0.06
C THR A 60 -8.47 -0.57 1.34
N TRP A 61 -8.20 0.71 1.25
CA TRP A 61 -7.70 1.54 2.34
C TRP A 61 -8.58 2.76 2.58
N ASP A 62 -8.76 3.12 3.83
CA ASP A 62 -9.21 4.45 4.22
C ASP A 62 -7.99 5.29 4.60
N LEU A 63 -7.85 6.41 3.88
CA LEU A 63 -6.83 7.43 4.10
C LEU A 63 -7.50 8.61 4.78
N THR A 64 -7.12 8.89 6.02
CA THR A 64 -7.71 9.96 6.80
C THR A 64 -6.79 11.17 6.86
N PHE A 65 -7.38 12.37 6.76
CA PHE A 65 -6.70 13.64 6.79
C PHE A 65 -7.44 14.60 7.72
N GLU A 66 -6.73 15.55 8.30
CA GLU A 66 -7.35 16.58 9.14
C GLU A 66 -8.17 17.61 8.34
N ARG A 67 -7.77 17.84 7.08
CA ARG A 67 -8.40 18.84 6.21
C ARG A 67 -8.03 18.60 4.75
N PHE A 68 -8.77 19.20 3.85
CA PHE A 68 -8.35 19.33 2.45
C PHE A 68 -7.19 20.32 2.30
N PRO A 69 -6.38 20.20 1.21
CA PRO A 69 -5.37 21.19 0.86
C PRO A 69 -5.96 22.57 0.63
N CYS A 70 -5.14 23.62 0.78
CA CYS A 70 -5.57 24.97 0.50
C CYS A 70 -5.51 25.30 -1.00
N GLY A 71 -6.44 26.11 -1.46
CA GLY A 71 -6.45 26.60 -2.83
C GLY A 71 -6.60 25.48 -3.88
N ARG A 72 -5.69 25.41 -4.84
CA ARG A 72 -5.68 24.40 -5.91
C ARG A 72 -4.62 23.32 -5.73
N GLU A 73 -4.02 23.21 -4.57
CA GLU A 73 -3.11 22.10 -4.29
C GLU A 73 -3.87 20.77 -4.34
N ALA A 74 -3.21 19.73 -4.87
CA ALA A 74 -3.83 18.42 -4.94
C ALA A 74 -3.76 17.71 -3.57
N LEU A 75 -4.83 17.02 -3.20
CA LEU A 75 -4.79 16.04 -2.12
C LEU A 75 -4.01 14.81 -2.62
N LYS A 76 -2.85 14.56 -2.05
CA LYS A 76 -1.96 13.44 -2.41
C LYS A 76 -2.36 12.21 -1.64
N LEU A 77 -2.48 11.07 -2.33
CA LEU A 77 -2.81 9.78 -1.75
C LEU A 77 -1.53 8.96 -1.57
N PRO A 78 -1.05 8.76 -0.34
CA PRO A 78 0.26 8.16 -0.09
C PRO A 78 0.32 6.66 -0.41
N LYS A 79 -0.82 5.95 -0.49
CA LYS A 79 -0.83 4.52 -0.79
C LYS A 79 -0.81 4.28 -2.29
N TRP A 80 0.19 3.53 -2.75
CA TRP A 80 0.46 3.33 -4.18
C TRP A 80 0.67 1.84 -4.54
N PRO A 81 0.54 1.46 -5.81
CA PRO A 81 -0.14 2.22 -6.86
C PRO A 81 -1.63 2.34 -6.57
N THR A 82 -2.17 3.55 -6.63
CA THR A 82 -3.61 3.74 -6.47
C THR A 82 -4.32 3.35 -7.77
N GLN A 83 -5.31 2.46 -7.68
CA GLN A 83 -6.14 2.06 -8.82
C GLN A 83 -7.35 2.98 -8.98
N SER A 84 -8.02 3.30 -7.88
CA SER A 84 -9.22 4.14 -7.89
C SER A 84 -9.50 4.74 -6.52
N VAL A 85 -10.35 5.77 -6.51
CA VAL A 85 -10.98 6.32 -5.30
C VAL A 85 -12.46 5.95 -5.35
N THR A 86 -12.93 5.25 -4.33
CA THR A 86 -14.32 4.80 -4.24
C THR A 86 -15.24 5.91 -3.71
N SER A 87 -14.79 6.62 -2.67
CA SER A 87 -15.55 7.71 -2.06
C SER A 87 -14.63 8.67 -1.31
N ILE A 88 -15.08 9.89 -1.14
CA ILE A 88 -14.45 10.88 -0.27
C ILE A 88 -15.53 11.38 0.69
N ALA A 89 -15.42 10.99 1.94
CA ALA A 89 -16.29 11.45 3.03
C ALA A 89 -15.60 12.55 3.80
N PHE A 90 -16.37 13.46 4.38
CA PHE A 90 -15.86 14.53 5.22
C PHE A 90 -16.92 14.98 6.22
N ASN A 91 -16.49 15.59 7.32
CA ASN A 91 -17.37 16.26 8.24
C ASN A 91 -17.43 17.75 7.89
N ASP A 92 -18.63 18.28 7.62
CA ASP A 92 -18.83 19.69 7.29
C ASP A 92 -18.54 20.63 8.48
N THR A 93 -18.69 21.91 8.30
CA THR A 93 -18.39 22.91 9.35
C THR A 93 -19.33 22.82 10.56
N ALA A 94 -20.45 22.09 10.46
CA ALA A 94 -21.37 21.80 11.55
C ALA A 94 -21.07 20.43 12.21
N GLY A 95 -20.07 19.68 11.72
CA GLY A 95 -19.73 18.34 12.19
C GLY A 95 -20.61 17.24 11.61
N ALA A 96 -21.46 17.55 10.62
CA ALA A 96 -22.29 16.52 9.98
C ALA A 96 -21.49 15.76 8.90
N PRO A 97 -21.62 14.40 8.84
CA PRO A 97 -20.94 13.61 7.83
C PRO A 97 -21.55 13.84 6.44
N GLN A 98 -20.68 14.12 5.47
CA GLN A 98 -21.03 14.36 4.08
C GLN A 98 -20.19 13.46 3.15
N THR A 99 -20.67 13.26 1.94
CA THR A 99 -19.88 12.62 0.87
C THR A 99 -19.67 13.61 -0.25
N TRP A 100 -18.42 13.83 -0.66
CA TRP A 100 -18.11 14.72 -1.77
C TRP A 100 -18.57 14.09 -3.09
N ASN A 101 -19.34 14.85 -3.86
CA ASN A 101 -19.89 14.36 -5.12
C ASN A 101 -18.76 14.07 -6.13
N ALA A 102 -18.72 12.86 -6.66
CA ALA A 102 -17.70 12.42 -7.61
C ALA A 102 -17.67 13.25 -8.93
N LEU A 103 -18.74 13.99 -9.25
CA LEU A 103 -18.77 14.90 -10.38
C LEU A 103 -18.02 16.21 -10.13
N GLU A 104 -17.66 16.52 -8.89
CA GLU A 104 -17.04 17.79 -8.49
C GLU A 104 -15.50 17.69 -8.37
N TYR A 105 -14.94 16.48 -8.38
CA TYR A 105 -13.50 16.27 -8.32
C TYR A 105 -13.00 15.38 -9.47
N ARG A 106 -11.68 15.38 -9.64
CA ARG A 106 -10.93 14.50 -10.54
C ARG A 106 -9.88 13.75 -9.76
N VAL A 107 -9.72 12.47 -10.07
CA VAL A 107 -8.64 11.63 -9.55
C VAL A 107 -7.63 11.39 -10.67
N ASP A 108 -6.37 11.69 -10.41
CA ASP A 108 -5.24 11.36 -11.29
C ASP A 108 -4.45 10.22 -10.64
N VAL A 109 -4.64 9.02 -11.15
CA VAL A 109 -3.95 7.79 -10.73
C VAL A 109 -2.71 7.48 -11.57
N THR A 110 -2.45 8.27 -12.62
CA THR A 110 -1.29 8.06 -13.50
C THR A 110 0.02 8.50 -12.87
N ARG A 111 -0.07 9.31 -11.83
CA ARG A 111 1.07 9.80 -11.05
C ARG A 111 1.19 9.08 -9.72
N GLN A 112 2.39 9.06 -9.20
CA GLN A 112 2.68 8.57 -7.84
C GLN A 112 3.33 9.71 -7.05
N PRO A 113 2.75 10.12 -5.91
CA PRO A 113 1.44 9.70 -5.38
C PRO A 113 0.26 10.16 -6.24
N ALA A 114 -0.80 9.36 -6.26
CA ALA A 114 -2.05 9.72 -6.91
C ALA A 114 -2.64 11.01 -6.31
N ARG A 115 -3.41 11.75 -7.10
CA ARG A 115 -3.87 13.09 -6.72
C ARG A 115 -5.36 13.25 -6.92
N VAL A 116 -5.99 13.90 -5.96
CA VAL A 116 -7.38 14.36 -6.06
C VAL A 116 -7.39 15.88 -6.14
N THR A 117 -8.08 16.42 -7.12
CA THR A 117 -8.24 17.86 -7.32
C THR A 117 -9.70 18.22 -7.60
N PRO A 118 -10.20 19.37 -7.14
CA PRO A 118 -11.48 19.87 -7.59
C PRO A 118 -11.50 20.10 -9.11
N ARG A 119 -12.65 19.95 -9.75
CA ARG A 119 -12.84 20.37 -11.16
C ARG A 119 -12.84 21.91 -11.26
N VAL A 120 -12.83 22.42 -12.51
CA VAL A 120 -12.57 23.84 -12.82
C VAL A 120 -13.46 24.79 -12.02
N ASP A 121 -14.75 24.55 -11.92
CA ASP A 121 -15.72 25.43 -11.28
C ASP A 121 -16.03 25.05 -9.83
N TYR A 122 -15.23 24.14 -9.26
CA TYR A 122 -15.43 23.63 -7.91
C TYR A 122 -14.21 23.94 -7.01
N SER A 123 -14.45 23.86 -5.73
CA SER A 123 -13.41 23.97 -4.69
C SER A 123 -13.50 22.77 -3.75
N PHE A 124 -12.45 22.56 -2.95
CA PHE A 124 -12.54 21.63 -1.85
C PHE A 124 -13.65 22.04 -0.87
N PRO A 125 -14.43 21.06 -0.36
CA PRO A 125 -15.43 21.34 0.68
C PRO A 125 -14.79 21.97 1.92
N SER A 126 -15.56 22.84 2.60
CA SER A 126 -15.17 23.33 3.90
C SER A 126 -15.46 22.27 4.97
N VAL A 127 -14.47 21.98 5.80
CA VAL A 127 -14.55 20.94 6.83
C VAL A 127 -14.35 21.53 8.21
N ILE A 128 -14.90 20.86 9.22
CA ILE A 128 -14.65 21.16 10.62
C ILE A 128 -13.15 20.97 10.93
N ARG A 129 -12.64 21.69 11.92
CA ARG A 129 -11.26 21.54 12.39
C ARG A 129 -11.18 20.50 13.50
N GLU A 130 -11.11 19.26 13.09
CA GLU A 130 -10.94 18.12 13.99
C GLU A 130 -10.05 17.03 13.36
N PRO A 131 -9.47 16.11 14.14
CA PRO A 131 -8.73 14.98 13.61
C PRO A 131 -9.62 14.13 12.68
N ASN A 132 -9.04 13.66 11.58
CA ASN A 132 -9.71 12.74 10.64
C ASN A 132 -11.01 13.30 10.02
N ALA A 133 -11.09 14.63 9.83
CA ALA A 133 -12.27 15.27 9.26
C ALA A 133 -12.53 14.89 7.79
N VAL A 134 -11.53 14.33 7.09
CA VAL A 134 -11.64 13.86 5.70
C VAL A 134 -11.19 12.41 5.62
N THR A 135 -11.99 11.55 4.99
CA THR A 135 -11.67 10.13 4.74
C THR A 135 -11.78 9.83 3.26
N VAL A 136 -10.69 9.39 2.65
CA VAL A 136 -10.65 8.94 1.25
C VAL A 136 -10.57 7.44 1.23
N ARG A 137 -11.61 6.77 0.71
CA ARG A 137 -11.57 5.33 0.47
C ARG A 137 -10.99 5.07 -0.91
N ALA A 138 -9.84 4.40 -0.93
CA ALA A 138 -9.09 4.13 -2.14
C ALA A 138 -8.77 2.64 -2.27
N VAL A 139 -8.72 2.17 -3.51
CA VAL A 139 -8.23 0.85 -3.87
C VAL A 139 -6.81 1.02 -4.38
N ALA A 140 -5.88 0.28 -3.79
CA ALA A 140 -4.46 0.31 -4.16
C ALA A 140 -3.93 -1.10 -4.42
N GLY A 141 -2.84 -1.20 -5.17
CA GLY A 141 -2.17 -2.44 -5.55
C GLY A 141 -1.98 -2.54 -7.06
N TYR A 142 -1.11 -3.44 -7.48
CA TYR A 142 -0.89 -3.71 -8.92
C TYR A 142 -2.05 -4.50 -9.56
N GLY A 143 -2.90 -5.14 -8.76
CA GLY A 143 -3.98 -6.01 -9.23
C GLY A 143 -3.96 -7.38 -8.55
N ALA A 144 -4.27 -8.42 -9.30
CA ALA A 144 -4.13 -9.81 -8.84
C ALA A 144 -2.63 -10.19 -8.70
N ALA A 145 -2.34 -11.32 -8.05
CA ALA A 145 -0.99 -11.84 -7.85
C ALA A 145 -0.11 -11.87 -9.13
N ALA A 146 -0.72 -12.18 -10.29
CA ALA A 146 -0.03 -12.20 -11.57
C ALA A 146 0.43 -10.81 -12.07
N ALA A 147 -0.23 -9.74 -11.63
CA ALA A 147 0.10 -8.37 -12.02
C ALA A 147 1.23 -7.76 -11.16
N VAL A 148 1.61 -8.42 -10.06
CA VAL A 148 2.69 -7.96 -9.18
C VAL A 148 4.03 -8.08 -9.93
N PRO A 149 4.85 -7.00 -10.00
CA PRO A 149 6.13 -7.02 -10.69
C PRO A 149 7.07 -8.10 -10.17
N GLN A 150 7.83 -8.72 -11.08
CA GLN A 150 8.79 -9.77 -10.71
C GLN A 150 9.85 -9.29 -9.71
N ALA A 151 10.25 -8.02 -9.78
CA ALA A 151 11.18 -7.44 -8.82
C ALA A 151 10.63 -7.50 -7.38
N ALA A 152 9.34 -7.19 -7.17
CA ALA A 152 8.70 -7.34 -5.86
C ALA A 152 8.64 -8.80 -5.42
N LYS A 153 8.32 -9.73 -6.34
CA LYS A 153 8.31 -11.16 -6.05
C LYS A 153 9.69 -11.67 -5.64
N GLN A 154 10.75 -11.24 -6.31
CA GLN A 154 12.13 -11.59 -5.93
C GLN A 154 12.51 -11.03 -4.55
N ALA A 155 12.12 -9.80 -4.24
CA ALA A 155 12.32 -9.21 -2.92
C ALA A 155 11.61 -10.03 -1.82
N ILE A 156 10.37 -10.48 -2.08
CA ILE A 156 9.62 -11.35 -1.16
C ILE A 156 10.33 -12.70 -0.98
N LEU A 157 10.80 -13.32 -2.06
CA LEU A 157 11.50 -14.61 -2.00
C LEU A 157 12.80 -14.53 -1.19
N LEU A 158 13.54 -13.43 -1.29
CA LEU A 158 14.75 -13.21 -0.47
C LEU A 158 14.40 -13.11 1.03
N LEU A 159 13.37 -12.34 1.36
CA LEU A 159 12.91 -12.21 2.74
C LEU A 159 12.33 -13.53 3.26
N LEU A 160 11.57 -14.23 2.45
CA LEU A 160 11.04 -15.55 2.78
C LEU A 160 12.15 -16.54 3.14
N ALA A 161 13.20 -16.64 2.31
CA ALA A 161 14.32 -17.52 2.58
C ALA A 161 15.00 -17.18 3.91
N HIS A 162 15.27 -15.89 4.15
CA HIS A 162 15.86 -15.44 5.41
C HIS A 162 14.98 -15.79 6.63
N LEU A 163 13.67 -15.48 6.58
CA LEU A 163 12.74 -15.79 7.67
C LEU A 163 12.59 -17.30 7.91
N TYR A 164 12.69 -18.11 6.86
CA TYR A 164 12.62 -19.55 6.96
C TYR A 164 13.87 -20.15 7.57
N ASP A 165 15.06 -19.67 7.19
CA ASP A 165 16.35 -20.16 7.72
C ASP A 165 16.55 -19.77 9.19
N GLU A 166 16.10 -18.56 9.59
CA GLU A 166 16.25 -18.05 10.96
C GLU A 166 15.02 -18.30 11.86
N ARG A 167 14.17 -19.25 11.49
CA ARG A 167 12.91 -19.59 12.20
C ARG A 167 13.06 -20.01 13.68
N GLY A 168 14.26 -20.32 14.11
CA GLY A 168 14.57 -20.70 15.49
C GLY A 168 14.94 -19.53 16.40
N ASP A 169 15.12 -18.34 15.87
CA ASP A 169 15.54 -17.18 16.64
C ASP A 169 14.35 -16.51 17.34
N ALA A 170 14.61 -16.00 18.56
CA ALA A 170 13.56 -15.37 19.37
C ALA A 170 12.97 -14.09 18.75
N ALA A 171 13.69 -13.46 17.83
CA ALA A 171 13.24 -12.34 16.99
C ALA A 171 14.07 -12.36 15.70
N PRO A 172 13.55 -12.89 14.59
CA PRO A 172 14.24 -12.85 13.32
C PRO A 172 14.46 -11.38 12.92
N GLN A 173 15.70 -10.93 13.06
CA GLN A 173 16.10 -9.60 12.62
C GLN A 173 16.53 -9.71 11.16
N VAL A 174 15.82 -9.05 10.26
CA VAL A 174 16.28 -8.92 8.89
C VAL A 174 17.56 -8.09 8.89
N THR A 175 18.69 -8.72 8.58
CA THR A 175 20.01 -8.10 8.62
C THR A 175 20.15 -7.01 7.56
N GLU A 176 21.10 -6.10 7.75
CA GLU A 176 21.33 -4.99 6.80
C GLU A 176 21.72 -5.50 5.41
N ASP A 177 22.48 -6.58 5.33
CA ASP A 177 22.87 -7.20 4.05
C ASP A 177 21.67 -7.75 3.28
N VAL A 178 20.70 -8.36 3.98
CA VAL A 178 19.45 -8.83 3.37
C VAL A 178 18.63 -7.63 2.88
N TRP A 179 18.51 -6.58 3.68
CA TRP A 179 17.83 -5.35 3.25
C TRP A 179 18.51 -4.71 2.04
N LEU A 180 19.83 -4.69 1.97
CA LEU A 180 20.55 -4.16 0.81
C LEU A 180 20.22 -4.95 -0.46
N ALA A 181 20.17 -6.28 -0.38
CA ALA A 181 19.76 -7.14 -1.48
C ALA A 181 18.30 -6.92 -1.88
N VAL A 182 17.39 -6.84 -0.91
CA VAL A 182 15.96 -6.54 -1.11
C VAL A 182 15.78 -5.17 -1.76
N ASP A 183 16.41 -4.13 -1.24
CA ASP A 183 16.32 -2.77 -1.76
C ASP A 183 16.85 -2.67 -3.20
N SER A 184 17.84 -3.49 -3.59
CA SER A 184 18.30 -3.54 -4.98
C SER A 184 17.22 -3.96 -5.96
N TRP A 185 16.32 -4.87 -5.56
CA TRP A 185 15.16 -5.27 -6.34
C TRP A 185 14.05 -4.21 -6.27
N LEU A 186 13.80 -3.64 -5.10
CA LEU A 186 12.74 -2.66 -4.90
C LEU A 186 12.99 -1.36 -5.66
N ARG A 187 14.25 -0.97 -5.86
CA ARG A 187 14.62 0.17 -6.72
C ARG A 187 14.15 0.02 -8.16
N LEU A 188 13.94 -1.20 -8.65
CA LEU A 188 13.39 -1.43 -9.98
C LEU A 188 11.88 -1.11 -10.07
N LEU A 189 11.20 -1.00 -8.92
CA LEU A 189 9.81 -0.57 -8.84
C LEU A 189 9.67 0.95 -8.79
N ASP A 190 10.78 1.63 -8.51
CA ASP A 190 10.81 3.07 -8.29
C ASP A 190 10.88 3.82 -9.61
N ASN A 191 9.89 4.65 -9.85
CA ASN A 191 9.88 5.60 -10.96
C ASN A 191 10.58 6.93 -10.58
N GLY A 192 11.48 6.91 -9.58
CA GLY A 192 12.36 8.04 -9.23
C GLY A 192 11.89 8.94 -8.08
N GLU A 193 10.82 8.60 -7.34
CA GLU A 193 10.29 9.47 -6.28
C GLU A 193 10.32 8.86 -4.85
N TRP A 194 10.85 7.63 -4.64
CA TRP A 194 10.65 6.89 -3.38
C TRP A 194 11.84 6.87 -2.41
N PHE A 195 13.05 7.03 -2.90
CA PHE A 195 14.27 7.01 -2.10
C PHE A 195 14.96 8.37 -2.02
N GLY A 196 14.17 9.43 -1.83
CA GLY A 196 14.67 10.78 -1.62
C GLY A 196 14.56 11.20 -0.16
#